data_884961dd18788c7ad982da44371b4948
#
_entry.id   884961dd18788c7ad982da44371b4948
#
_cell.length_a   1.000
_cell.length_b   1.000
_cell.length_c   1.000
_cell.angle_alpha   90.00
_cell.angle_beta   90.00
_cell.angle_gamma   90.00
#
_symmetry.space_group_name_H-M   'P 1'
#
loop_
_entity.id
_entity.type
_entity.pdbx_description
1 polymer ?
#
loop_
_entity_poly.entity_id
_entity_poly.type
_entity_poly.pdbx_seq_one_letter_code
_entity_poly.pdbx_strand_id
1 'polypeptide(L)'
;MPHSLALAWAVTVHKSQCMSIGPGQVWKRLLLDLGNRELSSGLTFVALSRAMTLDCILFAAGKFPTRQRLAMCKSDTLSSRQETDSHLEILSEHTMNSKRLVISRGV
;
A
#
# COMPACT_ATOMS: atom_id res chain seq x y z
N MET A 1 -5.28 -13.51 -35.33
CA MET A 1 -5.38 -12.46 -34.29
C MET A 1 -4.01 -11.90 -33.99
N PRO A 2 -3.72 -10.65 -34.26
CA PRO A 2 -2.48 -10.06 -33.82
C PRO A 2 -2.49 -9.97 -32.28
N HIS A 3 -1.63 -10.72 -31.66
CA HIS A 3 -1.35 -10.54 -30.24
C HIS A 3 -0.60 -9.23 -30.09
N SER A 4 -1.21 -8.26 -29.43
CA SER A 4 -0.53 -7.00 -29.09
C SER A 4 0.51 -7.28 -28.01
N LEU A 5 1.69 -7.71 -28.41
CA LEU A 5 2.86 -7.78 -27.56
C LEU A 5 3.58 -6.44 -27.65
N ALA A 6 3.62 -5.71 -26.57
CA ALA A 6 4.42 -4.49 -26.42
C ALA A 6 5.59 -4.76 -25.51
N LEU A 7 6.74 -4.24 -25.85
CA LEU A 7 7.90 -4.21 -24.94
C LEU A 7 7.53 -3.32 -23.75
N ALA A 8 7.45 -3.89 -22.56
CA ALA A 8 7.12 -3.16 -21.35
C ALA A 8 8.40 -2.85 -20.54
N TRP A 9 9.12 -1.81 -20.93
CA TRP A 9 10.23 -1.25 -20.15
C TRP A 9 9.72 -0.39 -18.98
N ALA A 10 8.53 0.16 -19.12
CA ALA A 10 7.83 0.93 -18.12
C ALA A 10 6.39 0.48 -18.02
N VAL A 11 5.89 0.35 -16.79
CA VAL A 11 4.51 0.00 -16.49
C VAL A 11 3.96 0.93 -15.41
N THR A 12 2.66 1.13 -15.40
CA THR A 12 2.01 1.88 -14.33
C THR A 12 2.01 1.05 -13.04
N VAL A 13 1.93 1.71 -11.89
CA VAL A 13 1.87 1.02 -10.59
C VAL A 13 0.72 0.03 -10.53
N HIS A 14 -0.44 0.37 -11.09
CA HIS A 14 -1.59 -0.52 -11.14
C HIS A 14 -1.31 -1.82 -11.93
N LYS A 15 -0.60 -1.71 -13.04
CA LYS A 15 -0.22 -2.88 -13.85
C LYS A 15 0.91 -3.70 -13.23
N SER A 16 1.67 -3.14 -12.29
CA SER A 16 2.72 -3.85 -11.57
C SER A 16 2.19 -4.71 -10.41
N GLN A 17 0.90 -4.68 -10.14
CA GLN A 17 0.30 -5.55 -9.13
C GLN A 17 0.58 -7.02 -9.47
N CYS A 18 0.87 -7.81 -8.45
CA CYS A 18 1.28 -9.22 -8.58
C CYS A 18 2.67 -9.44 -9.19
N MET A 19 3.42 -8.40 -9.52
CA MET A 19 4.82 -8.52 -9.93
C MET A 19 5.74 -8.45 -8.72
N SER A 20 6.78 -9.26 -8.73
CA SER A 20 7.87 -9.21 -7.74
C SER A 20 9.17 -8.88 -8.45
N ILE A 21 9.93 -7.95 -7.88
CA ILE A 21 11.17 -7.44 -8.48
C ILE A 21 12.31 -7.62 -7.48
N GLY A 22 13.35 -8.31 -7.90
CA GLY A 22 14.48 -8.57 -7.02
C GLY A 22 15.31 -9.78 -7.42
N PRO A 23 16.20 -10.24 -6.54
CA PRO A 23 17.02 -11.41 -6.78
C PRO A 23 16.17 -12.65 -7.08
N GLY A 24 16.54 -13.37 -8.12
CA GLY A 24 15.81 -14.58 -8.55
C GLY A 24 14.54 -14.31 -9.38
N GLN A 25 14.16 -13.06 -9.57
CA GLN A 25 13.03 -12.69 -10.40
C GLN A 25 13.46 -12.30 -11.82
N VAL A 26 12.47 -12.23 -12.73
CA VAL A 26 12.71 -11.77 -14.11
C VAL A 26 13.24 -10.34 -14.11
N TRP A 27 12.66 -9.48 -13.29
CA TRP A 27 13.06 -8.10 -13.13
C TRP A 27 13.90 -7.95 -11.86
N LYS A 28 15.15 -7.50 -12.03
CA LYS A 28 16.10 -7.42 -10.93
C LYS A 28 16.19 -6.06 -10.26
N ARG A 29 15.82 -5.01 -10.97
CA ARG A 29 15.89 -3.62 -10.50
C ARG A 29 14.65 -2.85 -10.89
N LEU A 30 14.28 -1.88 -10.06
CA LEU A 30 13.11 -1.05 -10.21
C LEU A 30 13.51 0.42 -10.11
N LEU A 31 13.17 1.21 -11.12
CA LEU A 31 13.22 2.66 -11.05
C LEU A 31 11.79 3.17 -10.81
N LEU A 32 11.57 3.82 -9.68
CA LEU A 32 10.29 4.39 -9.32
C LEU A 32 10.22 5.87 -9.68
N ASP A 33 9.26 6.22 -10.51
CA ASP A 33 8.82 7.59 -10.73
C ASP A 33 7.44 7.78 -10.11
N LEU A 34 7.40 8.37 -8.94
CA LEU A 34 6.17 8.59 -8.19
C LEU A 34 5.41 9.85 -8.63
N GLY A 35 5.90 10.56 -9.63
CA GLY A 35 5.31 11.83 -10.05
C GLY A 35 5.44 12.93 -8.98
N ASN A 36 4.68 14.00 -9.12
CA ASN A 36 4.76 15.15 -8.22
C ASN A 36 3.85 15.05 -7.00
N ARG A 37 2.80 14.25 -7.08
CA ARG A 37 1.82 14.02 -6.01
C ARG A 37 1.28 12.60 -6.04
N GLU A 38 0.79 12.14 -4.92
CA GLU A 38 0.08 10.87 -4.85
C GLU A 38 -1.31 11.03 -5.49
N LEU A 39 -1.57 10.25 -6.54
CA LEU A 39 -2.83 10.31 -7.28
C LEU A 39 -3.92 9.48 -6.61
N SER A 40 -3.54 8.46 -5.87
CA SER A 40 -4.47 7.57 -5.17
C SER A 40 -3.85 7.14 -3.84
N SER A 41 -4.69 7.00 -2.82
CA SER A 41 -4.26 6.55 -1.51
C SER A 41 -3.60 5.17 -1.58
N GLY A 42 -2.40 5.06 -1.04
CA GLY A 42 -1.65 3.80 -0.98
C GLY A 42 -0.91 3.41 -2.25
N LEU A 43 -0.95 4.21 -3.32
CA LEU A 43 -0.28 3.90 -4.58
C LEU A 43 1.24 3.80 -4.42
N THR A 44 1.83 4.71 -3.64
CA THR A 44 3.26 4.66 -3.30
C THR A 44 3.61 3.39 -2.53
N PHE A 45 2.77 2.96 -1.60
CA PHE A 45 2.97 1.71 -0.87
C PHE A 45 2.94 0.49 -1.80
N VAL A 46 1.99 0.42 -2.72
CA VAL A 46 1.91 -0.66 -3.70
C VAL A 46 3.17 -0.70 -4.56
N ALA A 47 3.65 0.45 -5.02
CA ALA A 47 4.87 0.55 -5.82
C ALA A 47 6.11 0.04 -5.06
N LEU A 48 6.29 0.47 -3.82
CA LEU A 48 7.39 0.05 -2.95
C LEU A 48 7.33 -1.46 -2.63
N SER A 49 6.14 -1.99 -2.41
CA SER A 49 5.94 -3.39 -2.08
C SER A 49 6.25 -4.37 -3.23
N ARG A 50 6.47 -3.86 -4.44
CA ARG A 50 6.90 -4.70 -5.57
C ARG A 50 8.35 -5.15 -5.47
N ALA A 51 9.19 -4.39 -4.79
CA ALA A 51 10.59 -4.74 -4.60
C ALA A 51 10.77 -5.68 -3.40
N MET A 52 11.58 -6.70 -3.57
CA MET A 52 11.91 -7.67 -2.50
C MET A 52 12.93 -7.10 -1.51
N THR A 53 13.83 -6.24 -1.99
CA THR A 53 14.89 -5.62 -1.18
C THR A 53 15.07 -4.16 -1.55
N LEU A 54 15.60 -3.36 -0.63
CA LEU A 54 15.86 -1.94 -0.85
C LEU A 54 16.93 -1.70 -1.92
N ASP A 55 17.88 -2.61 -2.08
CA ASP A 55 18.95 -2.51 -3.08
C ASP A 55 18.44 -2.59 -4.53
N CYS A 56 17.22 -3.09 -4.71
CA CYS A 56 16.60 -3.22 -6.02
C CYS A 56 15.86 -1.94 -6.46
N ILE A 57 15.70 -0.95 -5.58
CA ILE A 57 14.91 0.25 -5.82
C ILE A 57 15.82 1.44 -6.08
N LEU A 58 15.51 2.17 -7.16
CA LEU A 58 16.02 3.50 -7.42
C LEU A 58 14.83 4.46 -7.54
N PHE A 59 14.98 5.67 -7.05
CA PHE A 59 13.97 6.72 -7.22
C PHE A 59 14.40 7.69 -8.31
N ALA A 60 13.44 8.10 -9.15
CA ALA A 60 13.68 9.17 -10.10
C ALA A 60 14.05 10.46 -9.35
N ALA A 61 14.92 11.27 -9.94
CA ALA A 61 15.53 12.43 -9.31
C ALA A 61 14.49 13.35 -8.62
N GLY A 62 14.68 13.62 -7.35
CA GLY A 62 13.83 14.50 -6.55
C GLY A 62 12.46 13.96 -6.17
N LYS A 63 12.16 12.71 -6.48
CA LYS A 63 10.82 12.10 -6.27
C LYS A 63 10.80 11.04 -5.18
N PHE A 64 11.56 11.24 -4.12
CA PHE A 64 11.54 10.35 -2.96
C PHE A 64 10.22 10.48 -2.19
N PRO A 65 9.63 9.40 -1.68
CA PRO A 65 8.40 9.45 -0.89
C PRO A 65 8.67 10.05 0.49
N THR A 66 8.49 11.35 0.62
CA THR A 66 8.59 12.03 1.90
C THR A 66 7.31 11.84 2.71
N ARG A 67 7.42 11.88 4.03
CA ARG A 67 6.27 11.82 4.93
C ARG A 67 5.22 12.89 4.62
N GLN A 68 5.68 14.10 4.28
CA GLN A 68 4.78 15.20 3.89
C GLN A 68 3.97 14.87 2.64
N ARG A 69 4.60 14.27 1.63
CA ARG A 69 3.92 13.83 0.42
C ARG A 69 2.83 12.80 0.70
N LEU A 70 3.12 11.81 1.53
CA LEU A 70 2.16 10.78 1.92
C LEU A 70 1.01 11.34 2.75
N ALA A 71 1.29 12.32 3.62
CA ALA A 71 0.28 12.98 4.44
C ALA A 71 -0.66 13.90 3.64
N MET A 72 -0.24 14.36 2.47
CA MET A 72 -1.06 15.22 1.60
C MET A 72 -2.15 14.45 0.84
N CYS A 73 -2.08 13.15 0.79
CA CYS A 73 -3.10 12.34 0.13
C CYS A 73 -4.32 12.17 1.03
N LYS A 74 -5.14 13.21 1.09
CA LYS A 74 -6.46 13.15 1.74
C LYS A 74 -7.48 12.72 0.70
N SER A 75 -7.99 11.51 0.80
CA SER A 75 -9.15 11.07 0.04
C SER A 75 -10.35 10.90 0.97
N ASP A 76 -11.54 11.16 0.47
CA ASP A 76 -12.79 10.95 1.21
C ASP A 76 -12.90 9.51 1.72
N THR A 77 -12.34 8.57 0.98
CA THR A 77 -12.24 7.16 1.36
C THR A 77 -11.42 6.94 2.63
N LEU A 78 -10.37 7.73 2.86
CA LEU A 78 -9.56 7.64 4.09
C LEU A 78 -10.34 8.14 5.31
N SER A 79 -11.08 9.23 5.17
CA SER A 79 -11.93 9.77 6.23
C SER A 79 -12.99 8.75 6.65
N SER A 80 -13.68 8.15 5.68
CA SER A 80 -14.68 7.11 5.93
C SER A 80 -14.09 5.86 6.59
N ARG A 81 -12.87 5.47 6.22
CA ARG A 81 -12.18 4.34 6.86
C ARG A 81 -11.79 4.65 8.30
N GLN A 82 -11.30 5.84 8.57
CA GLN A 82 -10.97 6.26 9.94
C GLN A 82 -12.18 6.25 10.86
N GLU A 83 -13.35 6.71 10.38
CA GLU A 83 -14.60 6.63 11.11
C GLU A 83 -15.00 5.16 11.39
N THR A 84 -14.89 4.30 10.37
CA THR A 84 -15.18 2.87 10.52
C THR A 84 -14.23 2.20 11.50
N ASP A 85 -12.95 2.49 11.44
CA ASP A 85 -11.94 1.93 12.34
C ASP A 85 -12.19 2.35 13.79
N SER A 86 -12.50 3.62 14.03
CA SER A 86 -12.87 4.11 15.36
C SER A 86 -14.10 3.42 15.92
N HIS A 87 -15.12 3.19 15.08
CA HIS A 87 -16.32 2.48 15.47
C HIS A 87 -16.05 1.00 15.81
N LEU A 88 -15.21 0.34 15.01
CA LEU A 88 -14.80 -1.04 15.25
C LEU A 88 -13.98 -1.18 16.54
N GLU A 89 -13.14 -0.21 16.84
CA GLU A 89 -12.37 -0.17 18.09
C GLU A 89 -13.29 -0.14 19.32
N ILE A 90 -14.29 0.74 19.32
CA ILE A 90 -15.31 0.83 20.39
C ILE A 90 -16.07 -0.49 20.53
N LEU A 91 -16.48 -1.09 19.41
CA LEU A 91 -17.17 -2.39 19.42
C LEU A 91 -16.29 -3.51 19.96
N SER A 92 -15.01 -3.53 19.62
CA SER A 92 -14.06 -4.52 20.11
C SER A 92 -13.86 -4.43 21.62
N GLU A 93 -13.72 -3.24 22.17
CA GLU A 93 -13.62 -3.01 23.61
C GLU A 93 -14.87 -3.48 24.34
N HIS A 94 -16.04 -3.13 23.82
CA HIS A 94 -17.31 -3.57 24.39
C HIS A 94 -17.43 -5.10 24.39
N THR A 95 -17.05 -5.74 23.31
CA THR A 95 -17.05 -7.21 23.18
C THR A 95 -16.10 -7.88 24.17
N MET A 96 -14.90 -7.33 24.32
CA MET A 96 -13.91 -7.85 25.27
C MET A 96 -14.39 -7.72 26.73
N ASN A 97 -14.98 -6.58 27.07
CA ASN A 97 -15.55 -6.38 28.40
C ASN A 97 -16.72 -7.32 28.69
N SER A 98 -17.62 -7.53 27.74
CA SER A 98 -18.71 -8.47 27.85
C SER A 98 -18.23 -9.92 28.06
N LYS A 99 -17.22 -10.35 27.33
CA LYS A 99 -16.59 -11.67 27.52
C LYS A 99 -15.93 -11.82 28.88
N ARG A 100 -15.25 -10.78 29.38
CA ARG A 100 -14.68 -10.78 30.73
C ARG A 100 -15.75 -11.01 31.81
N LEU A 101 -16.87 -10.33 31.70
CA LEU A 101 -17.98 -10.48 32.63
C LEU A 101 -18.56 -11.92 32.61
N VAL A 102 -18.69 -12.51 31.44
CA VAL A 102 -19.17 -13.90 31.29
C VAL A 102 -18.17 -14.88 31.90
N ILE A 103 -16.88 -14.73 31.67
CA ILE A 103 -15.85 -15.59 32.27
C ILE A 103 -15.82 -15.46 33.79
N SER A 104 -15.96 -14.26 34.34
CA SER A 104 -15.98 -14.05 35.79
C SER A 104 -17.27 -14.58 36.45
N ARG A 105 -18.38 -14.74 35.72
CA ARG A 105 -19.62 -15.35 36.19
C ARG A 105 -19.69 -16.86 36.03
N GLY A 106 -18.85 -17.43 35.15
CA GLY A 106 -18.85 -18.85 34.83
C GLY A 106 -17.95 -19.73 35.73
N VAL A 107 -17.49 -19.19 36.83
CA VAL A 107 -16.66 -19.92 37.81
C VAL A 107 -17.52 -20.36 38.98
#